data_8edc11a69488575514d6f3d2f1777549
#
_entry.id   8edc11a69488575514d6f3d2f1777549
#
_cell.length_a   1.000
_cell.length_b   1.000
_cell.length_c   1.000
_cell.angle_alpha   90.00
_cell.angle_beta   90.00
_cell.angle_gamma   90.00
#
_symmetry.space_group_name_H-M   'P 1'
#
loop_
_entity.id
_entity.type
_entity.pdbx_description
1 polymer ?
#
loop_
_entity_poly.entity_id
_entity_poly.type
_entity_poly.pdbx_seq_one_letter_code
_entity_poly.pdbx_strand_id
1 'polypeptide(L)'
;MVHIIEINKNHLINFYKLRGKSDMRSNILSTVKKITVVTVFALALLIPQVSNEARADIGFKLLADEGNNNSLPTILQNGMIFKEGLLPTTKGYINKKGKVEIPMNKIFTGKESYRDLWGFSEGLALVDNGVNCGYINKKGKKVIPLKYELPRVNYDDDCTYFHEGVAAVMKNDKWGYINKKGKVIIPFKYGWVREFSEGLAKVSDGKGLAYINKKGKVVFRVNCDWESDFEEGDFDNGLAVIHRNGKYGYINKKGKEVIKLKYDMGDDFSEGLAAVKMGNKWGFINNKGKVVIPIKYDVIESFSEGLAFVSKDGNSGYVNKKGKFIKIKKPNSGEDYKIRGDFSEGLTHVYDKNFNVGFINKKGKLVIPYIFRPYNGGF
;
A
#
# COMPACT_ATOMS: atom_id res chain seq x y z
N MET A 1 -19.16 23.45 34.94
CA MET A 1 -19.50 24.76 34.32
C MET A 1 -18.23 25.32 33.75
N VAL A 2 -17.97 25.03 32.50
CA VAL A 2 -16.77 25.48 31.79
C VAL A 2 -17.19 26.67 30.94
N HIS A 3 -16.77 27.86 31.31
CA HIS A 3 -16.88 29.01 30.44
C HIS A 3 -15.82 28.92 29.37
N ILE A 4 -16.25 28.56 28.17
CA ILE A 4 -15.42 28.68 26.95
C ILE A 4 -15.25 30.17 26.71
N ILE A 5 -14.04 30.69 26.88
CA ILE A 5 -13.68 32.01 26.44
C ILE A 5 -13.68 32.01 24.92
N GLU A 6 -14.79 32.40 24.32
CA GLU A 6 -14.88 32.73 22.90
C GLU A 6 -14.07 34.00 22.65
N ILE A 7 -12.83 33.85 22.20
CA ILE A 7 -12.06 34.98 21.70
C ILE A 7 -12.64 35.35 20.34
N ASN A 8 -13.47 36.39 20.34
CA ASN A 8 -14.18 36.86 19.17
C ASN A 8 -13.16 37.33 18.12
N LYS A 9 -13.12 36.64 17.00
CA LYS A 9 -12.23 36.87 15.84
C LYS A 9 -12.26 38.36 15.38
N ASN A 10 -13.36 39.05 15.58
CA ASN A 10 -13.57 40.44 15.17
C ASN A 10 -12.82 41.45 16.05
N HIS A 11 -12.52 41.14 17.29
CA HIS A 11 -11.75 42.03 18.18
C HIS A 11 -10.26 42.05 17.84
N LEU A 12 -9.70 40.92 17.43
CA LEU A 12 -8.31 40.83 16.95
C LEU A 12 -8.11 41.56 15.61
N ILE A 13 -9.10 41.52 14.71
CA ILE A 13 -8.99 42.15 13.39
C ILE A 13 -9.02 43.70 13.54
N ASN A 14 -9.74 44.24 14.49
CA ASN A 14 -9.81 45.71 14.71
C ASN A 14 -8.55 46.28 15.35
N PHE A 15 -7.81 45.51 16.13
CA PHE A 15 -6.54 45.93 16.72
C PHE A 15 -5.42 46.10 15.67
N TYR A 16 -5.50 45.41 14.53
CA TYR A 16 -4.49 45.40 13.46
C TYR A 16 -4.80 46.30 12.26
N LYS A 17 -5.96 46.95 12.23
CA LYS A 17 -6.33 47.90 11.16
C LYS A 17 -5.57 49.24 11.21
N LEU A 18 -4.79 49.47 12.26
CA LEU A 18 -4.13 50.76 12.52
C LEU A 18 -2.66 50.87 12.07
N ARG A 19 -2.06 49.82 11.50
CA ARG A 19 -0.68 49.95 10.96
C ARG A 19 -0.54 49.17 9.63
N GLY A 20 -0.51 49.96 8.57
CA GLY A 20 -0.30 49.42 7.21
C GLY A 20 1.08 48.93 6.95
N LYS A 21 1.20 47.63 6.64
CA LYS A 21 2.22 47.01 5.77
C LYS A 21 1.83 45.53 5.55
N SER A 22 1.68 45.13 4.29
CA SER A 22 1.13 43.83 3.87
C SER A 22 1.99 42.62 4.24
N ASP A 23 3.30 42.76 4.33
CA ASP A 23 4.23 41.62 4.53
C ASP A 23 4.40 41.18 5.99
N MET A 24 4.03 42.04 6.94
CA MET A 24 4.05 41.68 8.36
C MET A 24 2.81 40.87 8.78
N ARG A 25 1.73 40.91 7.99
CA ARG A 25 0.46 40.21 8.30
C ARG A 25 0.57 38.70 8.17
N SER A 26 1.26 38.19 7.15
CA SER A 26 1.38 36.74 6.94
C SER A 26 2.20 36.07 8.03
N ASN A 27 3.31 36.70 8.44
CA ASN A 27 4.18 36.16 9.49
C ASN A 27 3.58 36.24 10.88
N ILE A 28 2.83 37.31 11.22
CA ILE A 28 2.16 37.45 12.51
C ILE A 28 0.95 36.48 12.60
N LEU A 29 0.15 36.34 11.53
CA LEU A 29 -0.95 35.34 11.53
C LEU A 29 -0.43 33.92 11.67
N SER A 30 0.68 33.56 11.02
CA SER A 30 1.32 32.25 11.16
C SER A 30 1.87 32.02 12.57
N THR A 31 2.43 33.04 13.19
CA THR A 31 2.98 32.97 14.56
C THR A 31 1.86 32.90 15.60
N VAL A 32 0.78 33.68 15.47
CA VAL A 32 -0.40 33.63 16.36
C VAL A 32 -1.12 32.28 16.21
N LYS A 33 -1.27 31.74 15.00
CA LYS A 33 -1.82 30.38 14.79
C LYS A 33 -0.95 29.32 15.48
N LYS A 34 0.36 29.38 15.34
CA LYS A 34 1.28 28.45 16.02
C LYS A 34 1.20 28.52 17.54
N ILE A 35 1.12 29.72 18.12
CA ILE A 35 0.98 29.92 19.57
C ILE A 35 -0.39 29.38 20.05
N THR A 36 -1.47 29.61 19.31
CA THR A 36 -2.81 29.11 19.67
C THR A 36 -2.87 27.57 19.61
N VAL A 37 -2.26 26.96 18.60
CA VAL A 37 -2.18 25.49 18.46
C VAL A 37 -1.38 24.87 19.62
N VAL A 38 -0.23 25.43 19.94
CA VAL A 38 0.62 24.95 21.06
C VAL A 38 -0.09 25.14 22.40
N THR A 39 -0.81 26.25 22.60
CA THR A 39 -1.50 26.54 23.84
C THR A 39 -2.72 25.63 24.05
N VAL A 40 -3.49 25.34 22.99
CA VAL A 40 -4.63 24.40 23.06
C VAL A 40 -4.15 22.96 23.28
N PHE A 41 -3.03 22.57 22.66
CA PHE A 41 -2.42 21.24 22.88
C PHE A 41 -1.88 21.11 24.31
N ALA A 42 -1.22 22.14 24.85
CA ALA A 42 -0.74 22.18 26.22
C ALA A 42 -1.90 22.14 27.24
N LEU A 43 -3.01 22.85 26.97
CA LEU A 43 -4.21 22.79 27.80
C LEU A 43 -4.90 21.43 27.76
N ALA A 44 -5.00 20.79 26.58
CA ALA A 44 -5.57 19.44 26.46
C ALA A 44 -4.73 18.37 27.19
N LEU A 45 -3.42 18.58 27.32
CA LEU A 45 -2.54 17.71 28.11
C LEU A 45 -2.71 17.86 29.63
N LEU A 46 -3.22 19.00 30.09
CA LEU A 46 -3.41 19.33 31.51
C LEU A 46 -4.76 18.88 32.08
N ILE A 47 -5.70 18.41 31.24
CA ILE A 47 -7.02 17.94 31.69
C ILE A 47 -6.96 16.43 31.95
N PRO A 48 -7.03 15.96 33.20
CA PRO A 48 -6.88 14.53 33.52
C PRO A 48 -7.96 13.61 32.93
N GLN A 49 -9.11 14.17 32.57
CA GLN A 49 -10.30 13.43 32.09
C GLN A 49 -10.34 13.27 30.56
N VAL A 50 -9.42 13.87 29.80
CA VAL A 50 -9.36 13.70 28.33
C VAL A 50 -8.64 12.41 28.02
N SER A 51 -9.33 11.47 27.38
CA SER A 51 -8.74 10.19 26.95
C SER A 51 -7.56 10.41 26.00
N ASN A 52 -6.60 9.48 25.98
CA ASN A 52 -5.48 9.53 25.04
C ASN A 52 -5.96 9.54 23.57
N GLU A 53 -7.14 9.00 23.30
CA GLU A 53 -7.79 9.00 21.99
C GLU A 53 -8.29 10.40 21.59
N ALA A 54 -8.94 11.10 22.52
CA ALA A 54 -9.37 12.50 22.30
C ALA A 54 -8.17 13.44 22.15
N ARG A 55 -7.06 13.20 22.87
CA ARG A 55 -5.80 13.95 22.71
C ARG A 55 -5.17 13.72 21.34
N ALA A 56 -5.18 12.48 20.85
CA ALA A 56 -4.71 12.15 19.50
C ALA A 56 -5.61 12.82 18.43
N ASP A 57 -6.94 12.74 18.58
CA ASP A 57 -7.90 13.35 17.63
C ASP A 57 -7.75 14.88 17.55
N ILE A 58 -7.56 15.57 18.70
CA ILE A 58 -7.26 17.00 18.72
C ILE A 58 -5.92 17.31 18.03
N GLY A 59 -4.88 16.52 18.30
CA GLY A 59 -3.57 16.69 17.66
C GLY A 59 -3.63 16.48 16.16
N PHE A 60 -4.35 15.48 15.67
CA PHE A 60 -4.52 15.20 14.25
C PHE A 60 -5.38 16.25 13.54
N LYS A 61 -6.47 16.74 14.14
CA LYS A 61 -7.28 17.82 13.59
C LYS A 61 -6.48 19.13 13.45
N LEU A 62 -5.62 19.45 14.42
CA LEU A 62 -4.76 20.62 14.35
C LEU A 62 -3.67 20.49 13.27
N LEU A 63 -3.13 19.28 13.03
CA LEU A 63 -2.18 19.03 11.96
C LEU A 63 -2.80 19.01 10.55
N ALA A 64 -4.09 18.67 10.45
CA ALA A 64 -4.84 18.73 9.18
C ALA A 64 -5.10 20.19 8.74
N ASP A 65 -5.11 21.15 9.68
CA ASP A 65 -5.41 22.57 9.42
C ASP A 65 -4.19 23.41 9.00
N GLU A 66 -2.96 22.86 9.06
CA GLU A 66 -1.73 23.61 8.75
C GLU A 66 -1.40 23.76 7.24
N GLY A 67 -2.23 23.25 6.35
CA GLY A 67 -2.07 23.43 4.89
C GLY A 67 -3.25 24.17 4.28
N ASN A 68 -2.99 25.19 3.51
CA ASN A 68 -3.94 26.13 2.86
C ASN A 68 -4.88 25.48 1.81
N ASN A 69 -5.28 24.22 2.02
CA ASN A 69 -6.35 23.50 1.33
C ASN A 69 -7.10 22.67 2.36
N ASN A 70 -8.39 22.94 2.54
CA ASN A 70 -9.35 22.24 3.41
C ASN A 70 -9.61 20.77 2.99
N SER A 71 -8.70 20.12 2.26
CA SER A 71 -8.83 18.73 1.84
C SER A 71 -7.95 17.82 2.71
N LEU A 72 -8.54 16.74 3.21
CA LEU A 72 -7.78 15.65 3.84
C LEU A 72 -6.70 15.14 2.86
N PRO A 73 -5.51 14.75 3.34
CA PRO A 73 -4.50 14.15 2.50
C PRO A 73 -5.04 12.88 1.84
N THR A 74 -4.77 12.71 0.55
CA THR A 74 -5.15 11.51 -0.20
C THR A 74 -4.09 10.45 -0.02
N ILE A 75 -4.49 9.20 0.26
CA ILE A 75 -3.62 8.03 0.15
C ILE A 75 -3.44 7.74 -1.34
N LEU A 76 -2.20 7.55 -1.77
CA LEU A 76 -1.91 7.25 -3.17
C LEU A 76 -2.31 5.81 -3.51
N GLN A 77 -2.61 5.55 -4.78
CA GLN A 77 -3.26 4.32 -5.27
C GLN A 77 -2.63 3.03 -4.73
N ASN A 78 -1.31 2.99 -4.63
CA ASN A 78 -0.54 1.82 -4.16
C ASN A 78 -0.18 1.89 -2.67
N GLY A 79 -0.86 2.71 -1.90
CA GLY A 79 -0.48 3.09 -0.55
C GLY A 79 -1.48 2.74 0.54
N MET A 80 -2.45 1.82 0.31
CA MET A 80 -3.41 1.49 1.38
C MET A 80 -2.85 0.55 2.46
N ILE A 81 -1.59 0.15 2.36
CA ILE A 81 -0.92 -0.69 3.34
C ILE A 81 0.42 -0.10 3.77
N PHE A 82 0.74 -0.22 5.05
CA PHE A 82 2.07 0.15 5.54
C PHE A 82 3.11 -0.84 5.04
N LYS A 83 4.19 -0.31 4.46
CA LYS A 83 5.38 -1.10 4.10
C LYS A 83 6.60 -0.50 4.79
N GLU A 84 7.31 -1.31 5.55
CA GLU A 84 8.49 -0.91 6.34
C GLU A 84 8.25 0.30 7.26
N GLY A 85 7.08 0.37 7.88
CA GLY A 85 6.67 1.41 8.83
C GLY A 85 6.14 2.70 8.21
N LEU A 86 6.06 2.79 6.89
CA LEU A 86 5.71 4.00 6.16
C LEU A 86 4.55 3.76 5.18
N LEU A 87 3.72 4.80 5.02
CA LEU A 87 2.59 4.83 4.08
C LEU A 87 2.71 6.06 3.18
N PRO A 88 2.66 5.92 1.84
CA PRO A 88 2.70 7.05 0.92
C PRO A 88 1.37 7.82 0.89
N THR A 89 1.46 9.15 0.92
CA THR A 89 0.33 10.08 0.83
C THR A 89 0.72 11.29 -0.01
N THR A 90 -0.26 12.12 -0.38
CA THR A 90 -0.01 13.39 -1.07
C THR A 90 0.83 14.39 -0.27
N LYS A 91 1.04 14.18 1.02
CA LYS A 91 1.94 14.99 1.86
C LYS A 91 3.36 14.39 2.01
N GLY A 92 3.63 13.23 1.41
CA GLY A 92 4.83 12.43 1.58
C GLY A 92 4.54 11.16 2.38
N TYR A 93 5.53 10.59 3.03
CA TYR A 93 5.36 9.36 3.80
C TYR A 93 4.99 9.64 5.25
N ILE A 94 3.95 8.96 5.73
CA ILE A 94 3.54 8.99 7.14
C ILE A 94 3.95 7.70 7.85
N ASN A 95 4.18 7.77 9.15
CA ASN A 95 4.41 6.61 10.02
C ASN A 95 3.10 6.05 10.58
N LYS A 96 3.15 4.93 11.31
CA LYS A 96 1.99 4.26 11.93
C LYS A 96 1.26 5.09 13.00
N LYS A 97 1.81 6.26 13.37
CA LYS A 97 1.14 7.24 14.25
C LYS A 97 0.42 8.33 13.43
N GLY A 98 0.41 8.22 12.08
CA GLY A 98 -0.17 9.21 11.17
C GLY A 98 0.69 10.47 11.00
N LYS A 99 1.90 10.51 11.55
CA LYS A 99 2.81 11.66 11.46
C LYS A 99 3.63 11.59 10.16
N VAL A 100 3.77 12.73 9.46
CA VAL A 100 4.66 12.86 8.30
C VAL A 100 6.11 12.65 8.74
N GLU A 101 6.75 11.63 8.19
CA GLU A 101 8.14 11.25 8.48
C GLU A 101 9.08 11.80 7.39
N ILE A 102 8.65 11.65 6.13
CA ILE A 102 9.37 12.14 4.96
C ILE A 102 8.44 13.06 4.19
N PRO A 103 8.53 14.38 4.36
CA PRO A 103 7.64 15.31 3.68
C PRO A 103 7.97 15.41 2.19
N MET A 104 6.95 15.71 1.38
CA MET A 104 7.04 15.76 -0.08
C MET A 104 8.17 16.68 -0.57
N ASN A 105 8.33 17.86 0.03
CA ASN A 105 9.37 18.83 -0.33
C ASN A 105 10.81 18.35 -0.05
N LYS A 106 10.98 17.35 0.80
CA LYS A 106 12.28 16.71 1.05
C LYS A 106 12.62 15.66 0.00
N ILE A 107 11.59 15.00 -0.54
CA ILE A 107 11.76 14.01 -1.61
C ILE A 107 12.11 14.75 -2.90
N PHE A 108 11.52 15.93 -3.08
CA PHE A 108 11.49 16.68 -4.33
C PHE A 108 11.91 18.12 -4.11
N THR A 109 13.17 18.36 -4.38
CA THR A 109 13.80 19.68 -4.28
C THR A 109 13.86 20.31 -5.67
N GLY A 110 12.81 21.04 -6.12
CA GLY A 110 12.84 21.76 -7.40
C GLY A 110 11.51 21.84 -8.14
N LYS A 111 11.57 22.23 -9.44
CA LYS A 111 10.41 22.37 -10.35
C LYS A 111 9.87 21.02 -10.87
N GLU A 112 10.36 19.90 -10.34
CA GLU A 112 9.89 18.57 -10.74
C GLU A 112 8.47 18.39 -10.20
N SER A 113 7.49 18.32 -11.08
CA SER A 113 6.11 17.91 -10.71
C SER A 113 6.06 16.40 -10.56
N TYR A 114 5.49 15.93 -9.47
CA TYR A 114 5.39 14.51 -9.15
C TYR A 114 3.98 14.02 -9.26
N ARG A 115 3.85 12.72 -9.58
CA ARG A 115 2.56 12.06 -9.60
C ARG A 115 2.40 11.10 -8.43
N ASP A 116 3.33 10.15 -8.23
CA ASP A 116 3.08 9.09 -7.28
C ASP A 116 4.31 8.73 -6.41
N LEU A 117 4.02 8.33 -5.18
CA LEU A 117 4.93 7.70 -4.24
C LEU A 117 4.48 6.26 -4.03
N TRP A 118 5.44 5.35 -3.98
CA TRP A 118 5.20 3.92 -3.81
C TRP A 118 5.67 3.45 -2.43
N GLY A 119 5.18 2.30 -1.98
CA GLY A 119 5.60 1.73 -0.70
C GLY A 119 7.09 1.42 -0.67
N PHE A 120 7.67 1.40 0.52
CA PHE A 120 9.05 0.96 0.72
C PHE A 120 9.17 -0.56 0.60
N SER A 121 10.22 -1.03 -0.05
CA SER A 121 10.64 -2.42 -0.04
C SER A 121 12.17 -2.48 0.01
N GLU A 122 12.70 -3.28 0.92
CA GLU A 122 14.13 -3.43 1.16
C GLU A 122 14.88 -2.10 1.35
N GLY A 123 14.23 -1.12 2.00
CA GLY A 123 14.77 0.19 2.33
C GLY A 123 14.72 1.23 1.22
N LEU A 124 14.16 0.90 0.06
CA LEU A 124 13.99 1.79 -1.09
C LEU A 124 12.53 1.89 -1.50
N ALA A 125 12.12 3.07 -1.98
CA ALA A 125 10.80 3.30 -2.54
C ALA A 125 10.91 3.92 -3.93
N LEU A 126 10.11 3.46 -4.86
CA LEU A 126 9.97 4.06 -6.18
C LEU A 126 9.33 5.44 -6.05
N VAL A 127 9.81 6.38 -6.84
CA VAL A 127 9.25 7.71 -7.04
C VAL A 127 9.31 8.05 -8.52
N ASP A 128 8.30 8.78 -9.01
CA ASP A 128 8.23 9.13 -10.41
C ASP A 128 7.84 10.59 -10.63
N ASN A 129 8.03 11.11 -11.83
CA ASN A 129 7.62 12.44 -12.26
C ASN A 129 6.58 12.40 -13.41
N GLY A 130 5.87 11.27 -13.54
CA GLY A 130 4.90 11.03 -14.59
C GLY A 130 5.50 10.61 -15.93
N VAL A 131 6.83 10.62 -16.08
CA VAL A 131 7.57 10.19 -17.27
C VAL A 131 8.64 9.16 -16.92
N ASN A 132 9.45 9.50 -15.92
CA ASN A 132 10.56 8.67 -15.46
C ASN A 132 10.44 8.35 -13.98
N CYS A 133 10.95 7.19 -13.59
CA CYS A 133 11.03 6.74 -12.22
C CYS A 133 12.47 6.51 -11.75
N GLY A 134 12.63 6.52 -10.45
CA GLY A 134 13.86 6.25 -9.71
C GLY A 134 13.55 5.87 -8.28
N TYR A 135 14.53 5.86 -7.40
CA TYR A 135 14.34 5.38 -6.03
C TYR A 135 14.92 6.30 -4.98
N ILE A 136 14.20 6.42 -3.88
CA ILE A 136 14.63 7.12 -2.66
C ILE A 136 14.84 6.12 -1.52
N ASN A 137 15.65 6.52 -0.53
CA ASN A 137 15.76 5.80 0.74
C ASN A 137 14.82 6.39 1.81
N LYS A 138 14.76 5.76 2.99
CA LYS A 138 13.95 6.20 4.14
C LYS A 138 14.33 7.58 4.71
N LYS A 139 15.43 8.18 4.26
CA LYS A 139 15.78 9.57 4.59
C LYS A 139 15.24 10.57 3.55
N GLY A 140 14.52 10.11 2.54
CA GLY A 140 14.02 10.90 1.41
C GLY A 140 15.11 11.27 0.39
N LYS A 141 16.31 10.68 0.49
CA LYS A 141 17.42 10.95 -0.44
C LYS A 141 17.27 10.07 -1.68
N LYS A 142 17.38 10.67 -2.89
CA LYS A 142 17.49 9.95 -4.16
C LYS A 142 18.74 9.07 -4.16
N VAL A 143 18.56 7.77 -4.29
CA VAL A 143 19.63 6.76 -4.39
C VAL A 143 19.82 6.39 -5.86
N ILE A 144 18.74 6.26 -6.59
CA ILE A 144 18.74 5.98 -8.02
C ILE A 144 18.00 7.13 -8.70
N PRO A 145 18.68 7.87 -9.62
CA PRO A 145 18.06 9.00 -10.34
C PRO A 145 16.82 8.56 -11.14
N LEU A 146 15.92 9.53 -11.43
CA LEU A 146 14.75 9.33 -12.30
C LEU A 146 15.22 9.20 -13.77
N LYS A 147 15.56 8.00 -14.20
CA LYS A 147 16.14 7.71 -15.52
C LYS A 147 15.55 6.47 -16.19
N TYR A 148 14.66 5.77 -15.51
CA TYR A 148 13.94 4.62 -16.04
C TYR A 148 12.55 5.05 -16.45
N GLU A 149 12.01 4.45 -17.49
CA GLU A 149 10.69 4.77 -17.98
C GLU A 149 9.63 4.27 -17.01
N LEU A 150 8.59 5.08 -16.82
CA LEU A 150 7.41 4.65 -16.11
C LEU A 150 6.57 3.77 -17.05
N PRO A 151 6.18 2.55 -16.67
CA PRO A 151 5.32 1.71 -17.51
C PRO A 151 4.00 2.42 -17.87
N ARG A 152 3.63 2.46 -19.16
CA ARG A 152 2.49 3.24 -19.68
C ARG A 152 1.15 2.50 -19.60
N VAL A 153 1.13 1.25 -19.23
CA VAL A 153 -0.06 0.39 -19.15
C VAL A 153 -0.26 -0.07 -17.74
N ASN A 154 -1.50 -0.35 -17.37
CA ASN A 154 -1.96 -0.89 -16.09
C ASN A 154 -1.33 -2.28 -15.81
N TYR A 155 0.00 -2.33 -15.78
CA TYR A 155 0.68 -3.47 -15.23
C TYR A 155 0.58 -3.35 -13.72
N ASP A 156 0.06 -4.37 -13.09
CA ASP A 156 -0.02 -4.48 -11.64
C ASP A 156 1.28 -4.05 -10.99
N ASP A 157 1.15 -3.34 -9.91
CA ASP A 157 2.10 -2.51 -9.21
C ASP A 157 3.39 -3.18 -8.74
N ASP A 158 3.58 -4.47 -8.99
CA ASP A 158 4.60 -5.30 -8.38
C ASP A 158 5.99 -5.22 -9.04
N CYS A 159 6.07 -4.81 -10.31
CA CYS A 159 7.34 -4.86 -11.07
C CYS A 159 8.39 -3.81 -10.67
N THR A 160 8.10 -2.91 -9.74
CA THR A 160 8.97 -1.77 -9.43
C THR A 160 9.52 -1.78 -8.00
N TYR A 161 9.13 -2.75 -7.19
CA TYR A 161 9.67 -2.93 -5.86
C TYR A 161 11.02 -3.69 -5.89
N PHE A 162 11.84 -3.43 -4.88
CA PHE A 162 13.02 -4.27 -4.66
C PHE A 162 12.62 -5.55 -3.95
N HIS A 163 12.87 -6.67 -4.60
CA HIS A 163 12.72 -8.01 -4.05
C HIS A 163 14.01 -8.80 -4.23
N GLU A 164 14.49 -9.42 -3.17
CA GLU A 164 15.72 -10.19 -3.16
C GLU A 164 16.94 -9.42 -3.71
N GLY A 165 16.98 -8.11 -3.43
CA GLY A 165 18.08 -7.21 -3.78
C GLY A 165 18.05 -6.65 -5.19
N VAL A 166 17.00 -6.93 -5.97
CA VAL A 166 16.85 -6.47 -7.36
C VAL A 166 15.46 -5.89 -7.59
N ALA A 167 15.36 -4.97 -8.55
CA ALA A 167 14.09 -4.42 -9.03
C ALA A 167 14.01 -4.48 -10.54
N ALA A 168 12.83 -4.77 -11.07
CA ALA A 168 12.53 -4.65 -12.48
C ALA A 168 12.39 -3.17 -12.85
N VAL A 169 12.99 -2.75 -13.96
CA VAL A 169 12.86 -1.39 -14.50
C VAL A 169 12.83 -1.42 -16.02
N MET A 170 12.21 -0.42 -16.63
CA MET A 170 12.05 -0.33 -18.08
C MET A 170 12.99 0.73 -18.67
N LYS A 171 13.53 0.44 -19.85
CA LYS A 171 14.30 1.37 -20.67
C LYS A 171 14.19 0.98 -22.14
N ASN A 172 13.85 1.95 -23.01
CA ASN A 172 13.60 1.76 -24.45
C ASN A 172 12.54 0.65 -24.70
N ASP A 173 11.42 0.73 -23.98
CA ASP A 173 10.30 -0.21 -24.04
C ASP A 173 10.71 -1.69 -23.77
N LYS A 174 11.80 -1.90 -23.06
CA LYS A 174 12.27 -3.23 -22.62
C LYS A 174 12.54 -3.25 -21.14
N TRP A 175 12.19 -4.38 -20.52
CA TRP A 175 12.44 -4.65 -19.13
C TRP A 175 13.81 -5.28 -18.89
N GLY A 176 14.43 -4.90 -17.81
CA GLY A 176 15.65 -5.46 -17.26
C GLY A 176 15.64 -5.34 -15.74
N TYR A 177 16.71 -5.76 -15.09
CA TYR A 177 16.80 -5.70 -13.63
C TYR A 177 18.03 -4.94 -13.16
N ILE A 178 17.85 -4.16 -12.09
CA ILE A 178 18.91 -3.40 -11.44
C ILE A 178 19.09 -3.87 -9.98
N ASN A 179 20.27 -3.65 -9.42
CA ASN A 179 20.49 -3.78 -7.99
C ASN A 179 20.20 -2.46 -7.24
N LYS A 180 20.26 -2.49 -5.91
CA LYS A 180 20.02 -1.32 -5.03
C LYS A 180 20.97 -0.11 -5.26
N LYS A 181 22.07 -0.31 -5.97
CA LYS A 181 22.98 0.77 -6.39
C LYS A 181 22.62 1.34 -7.77
N GLY A 182 21.56 0.84 -8.41
CA GLY A 182 21.17 1.21 -9.77
C GLY A 182 22.04 0.64 -10.89
N LYS A 183 22.89 -0.36 -10.58
CA LYS A 183 23.65 -1.10 -11.58
C LYS A 183 22.76 -2.13 -12.25
N VAL A 184 22.73 -2.12 -13.60
CA VAL A 184 22.05 -3.14 -14.40
C VAL A 184 22.75 -4.49 -14.18
N ILE A 185 21.98 -5.50 -13.77
CA ILE A 185 22.44 -6.89 -13.55
C ILE A 185 21.86 -7.84 -14.57
N ILE A 186 20.67 -7.55 -15.09
CA ILE A 186 20.09 -8.26 -16.23
C ILE A 186 19.74 -7.22 -17.29
N PRO A 187 20.28 -7.32 -18.52
CA PRO A 187 20.09 -6.35 -19.57
C PRO A 187 18.62 -6.15 -19.97
N PHE A 188 18.30 -4.94 -20.50
CA PHE A 188 17.00 -4.58 -21.03
C PHE A 188 16.71 -5.32 -22.34
N LYS A 189 15.93 -6.40 -22.28
CA LYS A 189 15.63 -7.25 -23.43
C LYS A 189 14.26 -7.92 -23.39
N TYR A 190 13.60 -7.92 -22.23
CA TYR A 190 12.34 -8.60 -22.05
C TYR A 190 11.16 -7.70 -22.42
N GLY A 191 10.12 -8.28 -23.01
CA GLY A 191 8.87 -7.57 -23.30
C GLY A 191 8.04 -7.33 -22.05
N TRP A 192 8.12 -8.26 -21.10
CA TRP A 192 7.41 -8.23 -19.84
C TRP A 192 8.18 -9.05 -18.79
N VAL A 193 8.05 -8.71 -17.51
CA VAL A 193 8.73 -9.39 -16.40
C VAL A 193 7.90 -9.32 -15.11
N ARG A 194 8.14 -10.27 -14.20
CA ARG A 194 7.72 -10.21 -12.79
C ARG A 194 8.93 -9.96 -11.89
N GLU A 195 8.67 -9.66 -10.62
CA GLU A 195 9.71 -9.56 -9.61
C GLU A 195 10.39 -10.92 -9.33
N PHE A 196 11.55 -10.88 -8.69
CA PHE A 196 12.20 -12.09 -8.24
C PHE A 196 11.54 -12.59 -6.95
N SER A 197 11.10 -13.85 -6.97
CA SER A 197 10.66 -14.55 -5.79
C SER A 197 11.30 -15.92 -5.73
N GLU A 198 11.84 -16.26 -4.57
CA GLU A 198 12.59 -17.49 -4.30
C GLU A 198 13.69 -17.80 -5.34
N GLY A 199 14.35 -16.74 -5.84
CA GLY A 199 15.46 -16.79 -6.77
C GLY A 199 15.09 -16.92 -8.24
N LEU A 200 13.80 -16.91 -8.59
CA LEU A 200 13.28 -16.99 -9.95
C LEU A 200 12.37 -15.80 -10.25
N ALA A 201 12.35 -15.39 -11.52
CA ALA A 201 11.41 -14.39 -12.03
C ALA A 201 10.81 -14.86 -13.35
N LYS A 202 9.51 -14.67 -13.53
CA LYS A 202 8.78 -14.95 -14.77
C LYS A 202 9.03 -13.82 -15.76
N VAL A 203 9.32 -14.13 -17.01
CA VAL A 203 9.62 -13.15 -18.06
C VAL A 203 9.05 -13.58 -19.41
N SER A 204 8.79 -12.61 -20.27
CA SER A 204 8.53 -12.81 -21.70
C SER A 204 9.74 -12.36 -22.51
N ASP A 205 10.36 -13.27 -23.25
CA ASP A 205 11.60 -13.02 -24.01
C ASP A 205 11.40 -13.05 -25.54
N GLY A 206 10.16 -12.96 -26.01
CA GLY A 206 9.77 -13.06 -27.42
C GLY A 206 9.68 -14.50 -27.96
N LYS A 207 10.06 -15.49 -27.14
CA LYS A 207 9.91 -16.93 -27.44
C LYS A 207 8.84 -17.59 -26.55
N GLY A 208 8.13 -16.81 -25.78
CA GLY A 208 7.13 -17.22 -24.80
C GLY A 208 7.54 -16.89 -23.38
N LEU A 209 6.80 -17.46 -22.41
CA LEU A 209 7.04 -17.26 -21.00
C LEU A 209 8.13 -18.23 -20.49
N ALA A 210 9.00 -17.70 -19.64
CA ALA A 210 10.08 -18.46 -19.05
C ALA A 210 10.37 -17.97 -17.62
N TYR A 211 10.90 -18.85 -16.78
CA TYR A 211 11.49 -18.47 -15.52
C TYR A 211 13.00 -18.33 -15.66
N ILE A 212 13.54 -17.23 -15.19
CA ILE A 212 14.96 -16.92 -15.19
C ILE A 212 15.51 -16.87 -13.77
N ASN A 213 16.80 -17.16 -13.61
CA ASN A 213 17.50 -16.90 -12.36
C ASN A 213 18.11 -15.49 -12.32
N LYS A 214 18.70 -15.08 -11.19
CA LYS A 214 19.32 -13.74 -11.00
C LYS A 214 20.52 -13.44 -11.92
N LYS A 215 21.02 -14.45 -12.65
CA LYS A 215 22.02 -14.26 -13.72
C LYS A 215 21.37 -14.02 -15.10
N GLY A 216 20.03 -13.96 -15.17
CA GLY A 216 19.29 -13.83 -16.43
C GLY A 216 19.30 -15.08 -17.31
N LYS A 217 19.68 -16.24 -16.74
CA LYS A 217 19.65 -17.54 -17.45
C LYS A 217 18.27 -18.16 -17.32
N VAL A 218 17.68 -18.59 -18.44
CA VAL A 218 16.44 -19.36 -18.46
C VAL A 218 16.67 -20.70 -17.72
N VAL A 219 15.83 -20.97 -16.73
CA VAL A 219 15.82 -22.21 -15.97
C VAL A 219 14.88 -23.21 -16.61
N PHE A 220 13.68 -22.78 -16.95
CA PHE A 220 12.70 -23.55 -17.72
C PHE A 220 11.72 -22.61 -18.42
N ARG A 221 10.99 -23.13 -19.40
CA ARG A 221 9.91 -22.45 -20.08
C ARG A 221 8.58 -22.99 -19.61
N VAL A 222 7.57 -22.12 -19.60
CA VAL A 222 6.21 -22.46 -19.20
C VAL A 222 5.34 -22.55 -20.43
N ASN A 223 4.62 -23.66 -20.55
CA ASN A 223 3.53 -23.79 -21.50
C ASN A 223 2.23 -23.47 -20.77
N CYS A 224 1.67 -22.29 -21.00
CA CYS A 224 0.51 -21.73 -20.34
C CYS A 224 -0.32 -20.90 -21.34
N ASP A 225 -1.56 -20.57 -20.99
CA ASP A 225 -2.43 -19.75 -21.82
C ASP A 225 -1.95 -18.29 -21.74
N TRP A 226 -1.56 -17.72 -22.87
CA TRP A 226 -0.80 -16.47 -22.98
C TRP A 226 -1.49 -15.24 -22.37
N GLU A 227 -2.83 -15.17 -22.44
CA GLU A 227 -3.57 -13.94 -22.12
C GLU A 227 -3.89 -13.76 -20.62
N SER A 228 -3.89 -14.83 -19.83
CA SER A 228 -4.28 -14.80 -18.42
C SER A 228 -3.12 -14.93 -17.43
N ASP A 229 -1.90 -15.18 -17.91
CA ASP A 229 -0.77 -15.59 -17.05
C ASP A 229 0.24 -14.48 -16.77
N PHE A 230 -0.09 -13.22 -17.08
CA PHE A 230 0.82 -12.13 -16.76
C PHE A 230 0.77 -11.72 -15.28
N GLU A 231 -0.39 -11.87 -14.64
CA GLU A 231 -0.65 -11.34 -13.29
C GLU A 231 -0.23 -12.26 -12.15
N GLU A 232 -0.03 -13.57 -12.41
CA GLU A 232 0.23 -14.58 -11.38
C GLU A 232 1.45 -15.42 -11.73
N GLY A 233 1.92 -16.21 -10.77
CA GLY A 233 2.99 -17.20 -11.00
C GLY A 233 4.31 -16.85 -10.35
N ASP A 234 4.30 -16.09 -9.27
CA ASP A 234 5.47 -15.92 -8.41
C ASP A 234 5.66 -17.14 -7.53
N PHE A 235 6.92 -17.51 -7.27
CA PHE A 235 7.20 -18.64 -6.40
C PHE A 235 7.04 -18.24 -4.93
N ASP A 236 6.16 -18.93 -4.23
CA ASP A 236 6.12 -18.94 -2.76
C ASP A 236 5.98 -20.38 -2.28
N ASN A 237 6.70 -20.73 -1.23
CA ASN A 237 6.76 -22.10 -0.67
C ASN A 237 7.14 -23.16 -1.73
N GLY A 238 7.99 -22.78 -2.70
CA GLY A 238 8.49 -23.64 -3.78
C GLY A 238 7.52 -23.93 -4.90
N LEU A 239 6.36 -23.30 -4.93
CA LEU A 239 5.31 -23.47 -5.94
C LEU A 239 4.91 -22.14 -6.57
N ALA A 240 4.56 -22.18 -7.85
CA ALA A 240 3.98 -21.07 -8.60
C ALA A 240 2.71 -21.53 -9.29
N VAL A 241 1.71 -20.68 -9.32
CA VAL A 241 0.47 -20.96 -10.04
C VAL A 241 0.70 -20.92 -11.56
N ILE A 242 0.01 -21.78 -12.29
CA ILE A 242 -0.06 -21.75 -13.77
C ILE A 242 -1.49 -21.95 -14.21
N HIS A 243 -1.82 -21.35 -15.34
CA HIS A 243 -3.08 -21.52 -16.04
C HIS A 243 -2.87 -22.19 -17.41
N ARG A 244 -3.68 -23.20 -17.72
CA ARG A 244 -3.63 -23.87 -19.02
C ARG A 244 -4.95 -24.57 -19.31
N ASN A 245 -5.45 -24.45 -20.54
CA ASN A 245 -6.73 -25.00 -20.98
C ASN A 245 -7.90 -24.61 -20.05
N GLY A 246 -7.93 -23.33 -19.63
CA GLY A 246 -8.98 -22.80 -18.75
C GLY A 246 -8.98 -23.34 -17.33
N LYS A 247 -7.87 -23.95 -16.88
CA LYS A 247 -7.74 -24.47 -15.50
C LYS A 247 -6.43 -24.06 -14.86
N TYR A 248 -6.48 -23.82 -13.55
CA TYR A 248 -5.37 -23.46 -12.70
C TYR A 248 -4.83 -24.68 -11.93
N GLY A 249 -3.51 -24.72 -11.79
CA GLY A 249 -2.77 -25.70 -11.00
C GLY A 249 -1.41 -25.10 -10.61
N TYR A 250 -0.49 -25.92 -10.10
CA TYR A 250 0.77 -25.40 -9.56
C TYR A 250 1.97 -26.23 -10.00
N ILE A 251 3.06 -25.51 -10.32
CA ILE A 251 4.35 -26.09 -10.69
C ILE A 251 5.41 -25.83 -9.62
N ASN A 252 6.43 -26.66 -9.58
CA ASN A 252 7.61 -26.44 -8.76
C ASN A 252 8.70 -25.67 -9.53
N LYS A 253 9.82 -25.33 -8.85
CA LYS A 253 10.98 -24.60 -9.43
C LYS A 253 11.72 -25.33 -10.57
N LYS A 254 11.34 -26.56 -10.88
CA LYS A 254 11.81 -27.31 -12.05
C LYS A 254 10.82 -27.27 -13.21
N GLY A 255 9.72 -26.52 -13.08
CA GLY A 255 8.64 -26.46 -14.07
C GLY A 255 7.74 -27.71 -14.10
N LYS A 256 7.87 -28.61 -13.10
CA LYS A 256 7.04 -29.82 -13.03
C LYS A 256 5.73 -29.52 -12.30
N GLU A 257 4.61 -29.92 -12.90
CA GLU A 257 3.29 -29.89 -12.26
C GLU A 257 3.29 -30.74 -10.98
N VAL A 258 2.88 -30.13 -9.87
CA VAL A 258 2.78 -30.76 -8.54
C VAL A 258 1.34 -30.85 -8.10
N ILE A 259 0.57 -29.79 -8.38
CA ILE A 259 -0.88 -29.77 -8.12
C ILE A 259 -1.56 -29.66 -9.49
N LYS A 260 -2.40 -30.66 -9.80
CA LYS A 260 -3.08 -30.81 -11.09
C LYS A 260 -3.91 -29.57 -11.44
N LEU A 261 -3.93 -29.21 -12.73
CA LEU A 261 -4.78 -28.18 -13.28
C LEU A 261 -6.24 -28.63 -13.23
N LYS A 262 -6.96 -28.18 -12.25
CA LYS A 262 -8.38 -28.55 -12.03
C LYS A 262 -9.26 -27.45 -11.46
N TYR A 263 -8.64 -26.37 -10.96
CA TYR A 263 -9.36 -25.24 -10.38
C TYR A 263 -9.79 -24.27 -11.47
N ASP A 264 -10.90 -23.58 -11.24
CA ASP A 264 -11.42 -22.55 -12.17
C ASP A 264 -10.65 -21.25 -12.04
N MET A 265 -10.10 -20.94 -10.85
CA MET A 265 -9.12 -19.89 -10.58
C MET A 265 -8.17 -20.35 -9.47
N GLY A 266 -6.99 -19.73 -9.40
CA GLY A 266 -6.02 -20.01 -8.37
C GLY A 266 -5.04 -18.85 -8.24
N ASP A 267 -4.76 -18.42 -7.02
CA ASP A 267 -3.80 -17.35 -6.71
C ASP A 267 -2.44 -17.95 -6.33
N ASP A 268 -1.42 -17.12 -6.27
CA ASP A 268 -0.12 -17.51 -5.73
C ASP A 268 -0.24 -17.94 -4.26
N PHE A 269 0.70 -18.77 -3.82
CA PHE A 269 0.80 -19.11 -2.41
C PHE A 269 1.16 -17.87 -1.61
N SER A 270 0.53 -17.71 -0.46
CA SER A 270 0.91 -16.75 0.55
C SER A 270 0.84 -17.40 1.92
N GLU A 271 1.92 -17.30 2.67
CA GLU A 271 2.06 -17.88 4.01
C GLU A 271 1.73 -19.40 4.08
N GLY A 272 1.98 -20.11 2.99
CA GLY A 272 1.79 -21.57 2.87
C GLY A 272 0.42 -22.04 2.45
N LEU A 273 -0.48 -21.13 2.12
CA LEU A 273 -1.83 -21.41 1.59
C LEU A 273 -2.05 -20.64 0.28
N ALA A 274 -2.81 -21.23 -0.63
CA ALA A 274 -3.23 -20.60 -1.87
C ALA A 274 -4.75 -20.58 -1.97
N ALA A 275 -5.32 -19.46 -2.37
CA ALA A 275 -6.73 -19.35 -2.68
C ALA A 275 -7.03 -20.09 -3.98
N VAL A 276 -8.09 -20.89 -4.01
CA VAL A 276 -8.57 -21.59 -5.21
C VAL A 276 -10.07 -21.53 -5.32
N LYS A 277 -10.56 -21.48 -6.56
CA LYS A 277 -11.99 -21.44 -6.88
C LYS A 277 -12.43 -22.73 -7.56
N MET A 278 -13.59 -23.21 -7.20
CA MET A 278 -14.33 -24.25 -7.92
C MET A 278 -15.79 -23.84 -8.03
N GLY A 279 -16.32 -23.77 -9.24
CA GLY A 279 -17.62 -23.13 -9.51
C GLY A 279 -17.59 -21.66 -9.07
N ASN A 280 -18.55 -21.24 -8.27
CA ASN A 280 -18.66 -19.86 -7.80
C ASN A 280 -18.10 -19.64 -6.39
N LYS A 281 -17.37 -20.62 -5.83
CA LYS A 281 -16.90 -20.55 -4.44
C LYS A 281 -15.40 -20.70 -4.34
N TRP A 282 -14.85 -20.00 -3.36
CA TRP A 282 -13.45 -19.99 -3.01
C TRP A 282 -13.14 -20.74 -1.72
N GLY A 283 -11.93 -21.24 -1.60
CA GLY A 283 -11.35 -21.83 -0.40
C GLY A 283 -9.84 -21.83 -0.48
N PHE A 284 -9.17 -22.48 0.46
CA PHE A 284 -7.71 -22.54 0.49
C PHE A 284 -7.16 -23.95 0.47
N ILE A 285 -6.07 -24.13 -0.25
CA ILE A 285 -5.28 -25.36 -0.30
C ILE A 285 -3.88 -25.12 0.29
N ASN A 286 -3.26 -26.20 0.76
CA ASN A 286 -1.84 -26.19 1.12
C ASN A 286 -0.96 -26.60 -0.09
N ASN A 287 0.36 -26.57 0.10
CA ASN A 287 1.37 -26.93 -0.91
C ASN A 287 1.35 -28.40 -1.39
N LYS A 288 0.53 -29.26 -0.76
CA LYS A 288 0.23 -30.62 -1.21
C LYS A 288 -1.06 -30.72 -2.03
N GLY A 289 -1.74 -29.60 -2.27
CA GLY A 289 -3.03 -29.53 -2.96
C GLY A 289 -4.21 -30.04 -2.11
N LYS A 290 -4.01 -30.19 -0.78
CA LYS A 290 -5.10 -30.56 0.16
C LYS A 290 -5.88 -29.31 0.52
N VAL A 291 -7.21 -29.36 0.42
CA VAL A 291 -8.11 -28.31 0.93
C VAL A 291 -7.98 -28.23 2.45
N VAL A 292 -7.54 -27.06 2.94
CA VAL A 292 -7.38 -26.75 4.36
C VAL A 292 -8.58 -25.95 4.87
N ILE A 293 -9.03 -24.99 4.06
CA ILE A 293 -10.22 -24.21 4.33
C ILE A 293 -11.22 -24.50 3.24
N PRO A 294 -12.43 -24.99 3.61
CA PRO A 294 -13.43 -25.46 2.65
C PRO A 294 -13.77 -24.42 1.57
N ILE A 295 -13.99 -24.90 0.35
CA ILE A 295 -14.40 -24.08 -0.81
C ILE A 295 -15.89 -23.74 -0.65
N LYS A 296 -16.17 -22.58 -0.02
CA LYS A 296 -17.54 -22.17 0.36
C LYS A 296 -17.74 -20.65 0.41
N TYR A 297 -16.70 -19.86 0.21
CA TYR A 297 -16.73 -18.40 0.30
C TYR A 297 -17.05 -17.77 -1.05
N ASP A 298 -17.73 -16.63 -1.05
CA ASP A 298 -18.08 -15.87 -2.25
C ASP A 298 -16.92 -14.98 -2.67
N VAL A 299 -16.22 -14.39 -1.68
CA VAL A 299 -15.06 -13.53 -1.86
C VAL A 299 -13.99 -13.97 -0.86
N ILE A 300 -12.75 -13.89 -1.29
CA ILE A 300 -11.57 -14.22 -0.49
C ILE A 300 -10.42 -13.31 -0.90
N GLU A 301 -9.53 -13.01 0.04
CA GLU A 301 -8.22 -12.37 -0.22
C GLU A 301 -7.12 -13.31 0.26
N SER A 302 -5.91 -13.12 -0.22
CA SER A 302 -4.77 -13.95 0.18
C SER A 302 -4.41 -13.79 1.66
N PHE A 303 -3.71 -14.76 2.23
CA PHE A 303 -3.25 -14.67 3.62
C PHE A 303 -2.21 -13.57 3.78
N SER A 304 -2.41 -12.71 4.77
CA SER A 304 -1.43 -11.74 5.22
C SER A 304 -1.44 -11.65 6.74
N GLU A 305 -0.27 -11.79 7.35
CA GLU A 305 -0.06 -11.79 8.81
C GLU A 305 -0.98 -12.78 9.57
N GLY A 306 -1.20 -13.95 8.97
CA GLY A 306 -1.95 -15.06 9.55
C GLY A 306 -3.46 -14.96 9.40
N LEU A 307 -3.96 -13.96 8.69
CA LEU A 307 -5.38 -13.70 8.43
C LEU A 307 -5.65 -13.53 6.93
N ALA A 308 -6.81 -14.01 6.47
CA ALA A 308 -7.32 -13.75 5.14
C ALA A 308 -8.75 -13.20 5.24
N PHE A 309 -9.06 -12.15 4.47
CA PHE A 309 -10.43 -11.66 4.37
C PHE A 309 -11.28 -12.67 3.62
N VAL A 310 -12.51 -12.89 4.09
CA VAL A 310 -13.49 -13.76 3.46
C VAL A 310 -14.89 -13.16 3.56
N SER A 311 -15.73 -13.44 2.57
CA SER A 311 -17.14 -13.12 2.62
C SER A 311 -17.96 -14.36 2.23
N LYS A 312 -19.04 -14.61 2.95
CA LYS A 312 -20.00 -15.67 2.66
C LYS A 312 -21.42 -15.20 2.96
N ASP A 313 -22.31 -15.31 1.98
CA ASP A 313 -23.74 -14.95 2.11
C ASP A 313 -23.92 -13.53 2.71
N GLY A 314 -23.11 -12.57 2.25
CA GLY A 314 -23.11 -11.17 2.74
C GLY A 314 -22.41 -10.96 4.08
N ASN A 315 -22.00 -12.01 4.79
CA ASN A 315 -21.24 -11.90 6.03
C ASN A 315 -19.74 -11.90 5.73
N SER A 316 -19.06 -10.84 6.10
CA SER A 316 -17.61 -10.66 5.88
C SER A 316 -16.83 -10.62 7.19
N GLY A 317 -15.57 -11.01 7.12
CA GLY A 317 -14.63 -11.03 8.23
C GLY A 317 -13.33 -11.69 7.82
N TYR A 318 -12.58 -12.17 8.79
CA TYR A 318 -11.30 -12.83 8.54
C TYR A 318 -11.34 -14.30 8.97
N VAL A 319 -10.53 -15.10 8.32
CA VAL A 319 -10.23 -16.45 8.78
C VAL A 319 -8.74 -16.56 9.11
N ASN A 320 -8.41 -17.37 10.12
CA ASN A 320 -7.02 -17.76 10.35
C ASN A 320 -6.67 -19.00 9.50
N LYS A 321 -5.40 -19.39 9.49
CA LYS A 321 -4.88 -20.54 8.71
C LYS A 321 -5.54 -21.90 9.06
N LYS A 322 -6.26 -22.00 10.20
CA LYS A 322 -7.04 -23.16 10.58
C LYS A 322 -8.50 -23.10 10.12
N GLY A 323 -8.88 -22.04 9.40
CA GLY A 323 -10.26 -21.81 8.94
C GLY A 323 -11.22 -21.31 10.03
N LYS A 324 -10.70 -20.92 11.21
CA LYS A 324 -11.52 -20.30 12.26
C LYS A 324 -11.87 -18.88 11.86
N PHE A 325 -13.18 -18.58 11.79
CA PHE A 325 -13.68 -17.23 11.50
C PHE A 325 -13.40 -16.28 12.69
N ILE A 326 -12.88 -15.11 12.37
CA ILE A 326 -12.53 -14.05 13.33
C ILE A 326 -13.31 -12.81 12.91
N LYS A 327 -14.29 -12.44 13.71
CA LYS A 327 -15.02 -11.18 13.53
C LYS A 327 -14.21 -10.08 14.23
N ILE A 328 -13.65 -9.18 13.45
CA ILE A 328 -12.98 -7.99 13.99
C ILE A 328 -14.08 -7.07 14.53
N LYS A 329 -13.96 -6.71 15.82
CA LYS A 329 -14.90 -5.77 16.43
C LYS A 329 -14.82 -4.44 15.70
N LYS A 330 -15.98 -3.91 15.37
CA LYS A 330 -16.10 -2.55 14.82
C LYS A 330 -15.67 -1.55 15.90
N PRO A 331 -14.93 -0.46 15.59
CA PRO A 331 -14.76 0.65 16.52
C PRO A 331 -16.12 1.19 16.94
N ASN A 332 -16.23 1.71 18.17
CA ASN A 332 -17.50 2.15 18.81
C ASN A 332 -18.11 3.44 18.19
N SER A 333 -17.77 3.78 16.97
CA SER A 333 -18.25 5.03 16.32
C SER A 333 -19.73 5.00 15.89
N GLY A 334 -20.45 3.89 16.10
CA GLY A 334 -21.86 3.77 15.67
C GLY A 334 -22.07 3.81 14.15
N GLU A 335 -21.04 3.93 13.39
CA GLU A 335 -21.06 4.08 11.94
C GLU A 335 -20.87 2.75 11.22
N ASP A 336 -21.63 2.53 10.16
CA ASP A 336 -21.38 1.43 9.24
C ASP A 336 -20.11 1.72 8.44
N TYR A 337 -19.07 0.91 8.63
CA TYR A 337 -17.89 0.95 7.80
C TYR A 337 -17.57 -0.43 7.26
N LYS A 338 -16.95 -0.43 6.09
CA LYS A 338 -16.49 -1.64 5.43
C LYS A 338 -15.02 -1.87 5.78
N ILE A 339 -14.72 -3.00 6.42
CA ILE A 339 -13.36 -3.50 6.52
C ILE A 339 -13.13 -4.29 5.24
N ARG A 340 -12.17 -3.87 4.43
CA ARG A 340 -11.78 -4.59 3.22
C ARG A 340 -10.31 -4.30 2.98
N GLY A 341 -9.48 -5.31 3.15
CA GLY A 341 -8.06 -5.21 2.89
C GLY A 341 -7.24 -6.13 3.77
N ASP A 342 -6.03 -6.38 3.32
CA ASP A 342 -5.06 -7.18 4.02
C ASP A 342 -4.45 -6.46 5.20
N PHE A 343 -4.06 -7.21 6.22
CA PHE A 343 -3.24 -6.69 7.28
C PHE A 343 -1.81 -6.56 6.80
N SER A 344 -1.23 -5.39 7.01
CA SER A 344 0.20 -5.17 6.81
C SER A 344 0.75 -4.43 8.02
N GLU A 345 1.81 -4.97 8.60
CA GLU A 345 2.46 -4.47 9.80
C GLU A 345 1.50 -4.22 10.97
N GLY A 346 0.52 -5.11 11.10
CA GLY A 346 -0.49 -5.11 12.16
C GLY A 346 -1.68 -4.19 11.93
N LEU A 347 -1.76 -3.49 10.81
CA LEU A 347 -2.81 -2.54 10.48
C LEU A 347 -3.53 -2.93 9.17
N THR A 348 -4.83 -2.62 9.08
CA THR A 348 -5.60 -2.64 7.84
C THR A 348 -6.45 -1.37 7.75
N HIS A 349 -6.78 -0.95 6.54
CA HIS A 349 -7.58 0.23 6.32
C HIS A 349 -9.08 -0.04 6.53
N VAL A 350 -9.79 1.00 6.92
CA VAL A 350 -11.25 1.02 7.09
C VAL A 350 -11.81 2.33 6.57
N TYR A 351 -13.06 2.30 6.13
CA TYR A 351 -13.75 3.48 5.61
C TYR A 351 -14.86 3.91 6.55
N ASP A 352 -15.03 5.20 6.77
CA ASP A 352 -16.23 5.77 7.38
C ASP A 352 -17.39 5.90 6.36
N LYS A 353 -18.55 6.42 6.82
CA LYS A 353 -19.72 6.68 5.95
C LYS A 353 -19.46 7.69 4.83
N ASN A 354 -18.46 8.55 4.98
CA ASN A 354 -18.05 9.56 3.99
C ASN A 354 -16.90 9.06 3.12
N PHE A 355 -16.58 7.75 3.18
CA PHE A 355 -15.45 7.13 2.51
C PHE A 355 -14.07 7.67 2.92
N ASN A 356 -13.95 8.35 4.07
CA ASN A 356 -12.63 8.67 4.59
C ASN A 356 -11.95 7.42 5.12
N VAL A 357 -10.62 7.36 4.98
CA VAL A 357 -9.80 6.21 5.35
C VAL A 357 -9.18 6.42 6.72
N GLY A 358 -9.32 5.42 7.57
CA GLY A 358 -8.61 5.23 8.84
C GLY A 358 -7.95 3.86 8.88
N PHE A 359 -7.25 3.55 9.96
CA PHE A 359 -6.58 2.25 10.13
C PHE A 359 -6.92 1.63 11.48
N ILE A 360 -7.24 0.34 11.46
CA ILE A 360 -7.47 -0.47 12.65
C ILE A 360 -6.39 -1.53 12.81
N ASN A 361 -6.17 -1.97 14.04
CA ASN A 361 -5.36 -3.14 14.34
C ASN A 361 -6.18 -4.45 14.31
N LYS A 362 -5.53 -5.60 14.47
CA LYS A 362 -6.17 -6.93 14.49
C LYS A 362 -7.21 -7.12 15.61
N LYS A 363 -7.23 -6.24 16.62
CA LYS A 363 -8.26 -6.23 17.67
C LYS A 363 -9.46 -5.35 17.32
N GLY A 364 -9.45 -4.69 16.15
CA GLY A 364 -10.49 -3.75 15.69
C GLY A 364 -10.40 -2.37 16.36
N LYS A 365 -9.29 -2.05 17.04
CA LYS A 365 -9.07 -0.73 17.61
C LYS A 365 -8.60 0.23 16.50
N LEU A 366 -9.28 1.37 16.37
CA LEU A 366 -8.86 2.46 15.50
C LEU A 366 -7.52 3.02 16.00
N VAL A 367 -6.49 2.94 15.18
CA VAL A 367 -5.11 3.39 15.49
C VAL A 367 -4.83 4.72 14.83
N ILE A 368 -5.28 4.87 13.58
CA ILE A 368 -5.21 6.12 12.83
C ILE A 368 -6.64 6.52 12.48
N PRO A 369 -7.11 7.70 12.92
CA PRO A 369 -8.47 8.19 12.63
C PRO A 369 -8.74 8.34 11.14
N TYR A 370 -10.01 8.56 10.76
CA TYR A 370 -10.47 8.77 9.38
C TYR A 370 -10.05 10.14 8.84
N ILE A 371 -8.75 10.32 8.61
CA ILE A 371 -8.12 11.59 8.22
C ILE A 371 -7.55 11.57 6.80
N PHE A 372 -7.82 10.52 6.02
CA PHE A 372 -7.37 10.41 4.64
C PHE A 372 -8.55 10.26 3.71
N ARG A 373 -8.38 10.74 2.46
CA ARG A 373 -9.27 10.40 1.35
C ARG A 373 -8.70 9.22 0.59
N PRO A 374 -9.55 8.32 0.08
CA PRO A 374 -9.09 7.32 -0.87
C PRO A 374 -8.63 8.00 -2.16
N TYR A 375 -7.75 7.36 -2.89
CA TYR A 375 -7.41 7.76 -4.25
C TYR A 375 -8.66 7.69 -5.14
N ASN A 376 -9.02 8.80 -5.81
CA ASN A 376 -10.21 8.88 -6.68
C ASN A 376 -9.96 8.31 -8.08
N GLY A 377 -9.25 7.22 -8.21
CA GLY A 377 -9.00 6.49 -9.45
C GLY A 377 -10.09 5.47 -9.80
N GLY A 378 -11.36 5.82 -9.58
CA GLY A 378 -12.52 5.03 -10.01
C GLY A 378 -12.76 3.75 -9.16
N PHE A 379 -13.92 3.71 -8.49
CA PHE A 379 -14.57 2.46 -8.08
C PHE A 379 -15.32 1.88 -9.27
#